data_b96cc63f4f79d9dbd37608f396f57b57
#
_entry.id   b96cc63f4f79d9dbd37608f396f57b57
#
_cell.length_a   1.000
_cell.length_b   1.000
_cell.length_c   1.000
_cell.angle_alpha   90.00
_cell.angle_beta   90.00
_cell.angle_gamma   90.00
#
_symmetry.space_group_name_H-M   'P 1'
#
loop_
_entity.id
_entity.type
_entity.pdbx_description
1 polymer ?
#
loop_
_entity_poly.entity_id
_entity_poly.type
_entity_poly.pdbx_seq_one_letter_code
_entity_poly.pdbx_strand_id
1 'polypeptide(L)'
;KQFDNPEQELMIDANWNMGNFYRESSQTLDYWNPTMLNYEKRDVSESNNKRAVVNVNYSHPFSKTLKMEVGYNLNYSNRESLYEYYLGGSPIRDEEMSYDFFSTEYINALYATLGYSYGKWSGQIGLRGEIASSEATKKMTTKPDDSFTKEYWSPFPTLHLSYQITDMQSAQLSYSRRINRPNMWTMMPNVDLSNPEHIRFGNPDINPEYTDAVELGYSIILPKTTIFTSAYYRQTNDRISWFNFLWTEENAIKYGFEWVLDVAGDEVDKGKLAQTSLNI
;
A
#
# COMPACT_ATOMS: atom_id res chain seq x y z
N LYS A 1 -23.46 -7.24 24.45
CA LYS A 1 -24.47 -8.23 24.88
C LYS A 1 -23.80 -9.21 25.81
N GLN A 2 -24.40 -9.49 26.96
CA GLN A 2 -23.89 -10.50 27.87
C GLN A 2 -24.31 -11.87 27.36
N PHE A 3 -23.35 -12.79 27.22
CA PHE A 3 -23.60 -14.18 26.82
C PHE A 3 -23.65 -15.07 28.08
N ASP A 4 -24.30 -16.22 27.97
CA ASP A 4 -24.37 -17.19 29.07
C ASP A 4 -23.00 -17.75 29.42
N ASN A 5 -22.13 -17.93 28.43
CA ASN A 5 -20.71 -18.27 28.61
C ASN A 5 -19.88 -16.98 28.73
N PRO A 6 -19.22 -16.70 29.87
CA PRO A 6 -18.46 -15.48 30.07
C PRO A 6 -17.20 -15.35 29.17
N GLU A 7 -16.77 -16.44 28.55
CA GLU A 7 -15.67 -16.44 27.57
C GLU A 7 -16.14 -16.13 26.14
N GLN A 8 -17.46 -16.06 25.90
CA GLN A 8 -18.00 -15.55 24.62
C GLN A 8 -17.94 -14.04 24.61
N GLU A 9 -17.43 -13.50 23.50
CA GLU A 9 -17.30 -12.06 23.35
C GLU A 9 -17.72 -11.62 21.95
N LEU A 10 -18.50 -10.56 21.89
CA LEU A 10 -18.76 -9.81 20.66
C LEU A 10 -18.25 -8.38 20.85
N MET A 11 -17.23 -8.01 20.08
CA MET A 11 -16.66 -6.68 20.05
C MET A 11 -16.97 -6.01 18.71
N ILE A 12 -17.48 -4.78 18.79
CA ILE A 12 -17.69 -3.91 17.63
C ILE A 12 -16.94 -2.63 17.89
N ASP A 13 -16.03 -2.32 16.98
CA ASP A 13 -15.24 -1.10 17.00
C ASP A 13 -15.45 -0.34 15.68
N ALA A 14 -15.71 0.94 15.79
CA ALA A 14 -15.86 1.83 14.63
C ALA A 14 -15.06 3.11 14.86
N ASN A 15 -14.20 3.43 13.92
CA ASN A 15 -13.39 4.63 13.93
C ASN A 15 -13.63 5.43 12.66
N TRP A 16 -13.84 6.74 12.83
CA TRP A 16 -13.97 7.69 11.75
C TRP A 16 -12.96 8.82 11.95
N ASN A 17 -12.16 9.07 10.92
CA ASN A 17 -11.20 10.17 10.90
C ASN A 17 -11.44 11.04 9.68
N MET A 18 -11.29 12.35 9.88
CA MET A 18 -11.30 13.35 8.81
C MET A 18 -10.17 14.34 9.08
N GLY A 19 -9.44 14.69 8.04
CA GLY A 19 -8.34 15.63 8.14
C GLY A 19 -8.11 16.39 6.86
N ASN A 20 -7.75 17.66 7.00
CA ASN A 20 -7.34 18.51 5.91
C ASN A 20 -5.83 18.69 5.97
N PHE A 21 -5.22 18.72 4.81
CA PHE A 21 -3.79 18.94 4.66
C PHE A 21 -3.56 20.03 3.62
N TYR A 22 -2.74 21.00 3.98
CA TYR A 22 -2.27 22.07 3.10
C TYR A 22 -0.76 22.01 2.99
N ARG A 23 -0.26 22.10 1.78
CA ARG A 23 1.16 22.19 1.49
C ARG A 23 1.40 23.22 0.40
N GLU A 24 2.40 24.07 0.62
CA GLU A 24 2.97 24.95 -0.38
C GLU A 24 4.47 24.67 -0.50
N SER A 25 4.96 24.65 -1.72
CA SER A 25 6.38 24.42 -2.02
C SER A 25 6.80 25.34 -3.14
N SER A 26 7.98 25.93 -3.01
CA SER A 26 8.61 26.73 -4.06
C SER A 26 9.96 26.14 -4.40
N GLN A 27 10.24 26.03 -5.69
CA GLN A 27 11.49 25.51 -6.23
C GLN A 27 12.06 26.51 -7.23
N THR A 28 13.35 26.81 -7.08
CA THR A 28 14.11 27.61 -8.05
C THR A 28 15.28 26.79 -8.53
N LEU A 29 15.40 26.64 -9.85
CA LEU A 29 16.56 26.01 -10.49
C LEU A 29 17.35 27.10 -11.19
N ASP A 30 18.55 27.38 -10.68
CA ASP A 30 19.51 28.29 -11.26
C ASP A 30 20.49 27.47 -12.10
N TYR A 31 20.45 27.67 -13.42
CA TYR A 31 21.38 27.00 -14.31
C TYR A 31 22.71 27.74 -14.34
N TRP A 32 23.81 27.01 -14.17
CA TRP A 32 25.16 27.56 -14.35
C TRP A 32 25.42 28.07 -15.78
N ASN A 33 24.67 27.55 -16.75
CA ASN A 33 24.76 27.97 -18.15
C ASN A 33 23.92 29.23 -18.36
N PRO A 34 24.51 30.39 -18.68
CA PRO A 34 23.80 31.68 -18.84
C PRO A 34 22.84 31.70 -20.04
N THR A 35 22.86 30.70 -20.92
CA THR A 35 21.91 30.56 -22.04
C THR A 35 20.62 29.82 -21.64
N MET A 36 20.58 29.23 -20.48
CA MET A 36 19.39 28.59 -19.94
C MET A 36 18.64 29.55 -19.03
N LEU A 37 17.32 29.62 -19.19
CA LEU A 37 16.47 30.41 -18.31
C LEU A 37 16.35 29.73 -16.95
N ASN A 38 16.49 30.50 -15.88
CA ASN A 38 16.18 30.01 -14.55
C ASN A 38 14.73 29.55 -14.49
N TYR A 39 14.52 28.42 -13.84
CA TYR A 39 13.21 27.82 -13.67
C TYR A 39 12.71 28.10 -12.26
N GLU A 40 11.58 28.75 -12.14
CA GLU A 40 10.89 28.98 -10.88
C GLU A 40 9.53 28.31 -10.93
N LYS A 41 9.22 27.54 -9.90
CA LYS A 41 7.96 26.81 -9.74
C LYS A 41 7.44 26.97 -8.32
N ARG A 42 6.16 27.24 -8.19
CA ARG A 42 5.43 27.16 -6.93
C ARG A 42 4.28 26.18 -7.09
N ASP A 43 4.15 25.23 -6.19
CA ASP A 43 3.05 24.29 -6.11
C ASP A 43 2.29 24.40 -4.79
N VAL A 44 0.97 24.38 -4.88
CA VAL A 44 0.05 24.38 -3.74
C VAL A 44 -0.78 23.11 -3.80
N SER A 45 -0.91 22.42 -2.69
CA SER A 45 -1.76 21.23 -2.58
C SER A 45 -2.64 21.33 -1.36
N GLU A 46 -3.93 21.23 -1.58
CA GLU A 46 -4.96 21.09 -0.55
C GLU A 46 -5.58 19.71 -0.63
N SER A 47 -5.71 19.03 0.48
CA SER A 47 -6.29 17.68 0.51
C SER A 47 -7.27 17.53 1.66
N ASN A 48 -8.41 16.92 1.37
CA ASN A 48 -9.39 16.47 2.33
C ASN A 48 -9.37 14.92 2.35
N ASN A 49 -9.07 14.34 3.50
CA ASN A 49 -8.99 12.90 3.67
C ASN A 49 -10.06 12.45 4.65
N LYS A 50 -10.82 11.43 4.28
CA LYS A 50 -11.83 10.77 5.10
C LYS A 50 -11.48 9.30 5.22
N ARG A 51 -11.50 8.75 6.43
CA ARG A 51 -11.21 7.34 6.66
C ARG A 51 -12.19 6.76 7.67
N ALA A 52 -12.74 5.60 7.35
CA ALA A 52 -13.52 4.78 8.26
C ALA A 52 -12.90 3.40 8.43
N VAL A 53 -12.89 2.90 9.66
CA VAL A 53 -12.51 1.52 9.96
C VAL A 53 -13.61 0.94 10.84
N VAL A 54 -14.17 -0.19 10.43
CA VAL A 54 -15.15 -0.93 11.21
C VAL A 54 -14.64 -2.35 11.43
N ASN A 55 -14.62 -2.79 12.68
CA ASN A 55 -14.26 -4.15 13.07
C ASN A 55 -15.43 -4.78 13.82
N VAL A 56 -15.76 -5.99 13.45
CA VAL A 56 -16.72 -6.83 14.18
C VAL A 56 -16.04 -8.16 14.46
N ASN A 57 -15.85 -8.47 15.74
CA ASN A 57 -15.14 -9.68 16.18
C ASN A 57 -16.07 -10.49 17.10
N TYR A 58 -16.20 -11.76 16.81
CA TYR A 58 -16.90 -12.70 17.66
C TYR A 58 -15.99 -13.85 18.05
N SER A 59 -15.92 -14.10 19.34
CA SER A 59 -15.12 -15.17 19.96
C SER A 59 -16.04 -16.20 20.59
N HIS A 60 -15.85 -17.47 20.25
CA HIS A 60 -16.61 -18.58 20.74
C HIS A 60 -15.71 -19.71 21.31
N PRO A 61 -15.71 -19.95 22.61
CA PRO A 61 -15.02 -21.08 23.23
C PRO A 61 -15.92 -22.32 23.09
N PHE A 62 -15.52 -23.30 22.29
CA PHE A 62 -16.19 -24.60 22.21
C PHE A 62 -15.89 -25.47 23.44
N SER A 63 -14.69 -25.32 23.97
CA SER A 63 -14.22 -26.00 25.17
C SER A 63 -13.05 -25.21 25.81
N LYS A 64 -12.54 -25.67 26.94
CA LYS A 64 -11.33 -25.10 27.53
C LYS A 64 -10.07 -25.22 26.67
N THR A 65 -10.12 -26.08 25.66
CA THR A 65 -8.98 -26.38 24.78
C THR A 65 -9.17 -25.89 23.36
N LEU A 66 -10.41 -25.53 22.97
CA LEU A 66 -10.75 -25.15 21.60
C LEU A 66 -11.56 -23.85 21.57
N LYS A 67 -11.03 -22.83 20.89
CA LYS A 67 -11.64 -21.52 20.71
C LYS A 67 -11.66 -21.15 19.24
N MET A 68 -12.76 -20.60 18.78
CA MET A 68 -12.88 -20.02 17.44
C MET A 68 -13.10 -18.51 17.55
N GLU A 69 -12.48 -17.78 16.64
CA GLU A 69 -12.73 -16.36 16.42
C GLU A 69 -13.11 -16.15 14.96
N VAL A 70 -14.18 -15.39 14.72
CA VAL A 70 -14.57 -14.92 13.40
C VAL A 70 -14.74 -13.42 13.43
N GLY A 71 -14.42 -12.77 12.34
CA GLY A 71 -14.54 -11.34 12.29
C GLY A 71 -14.64 -10.78 10.88
N TYR A 72 -15.16 -9.57 10.84
CA TYR A 72 -15.24 -8.74 9.65
C TYR A 72 -14.51 -7.42 9.89
N ASN A 73 -13.78 -6.97 8.88
CA ASN A 73 -13.10 -5.70 8.90
C ASN A 73 -13.39 -4.92 7.61
N LEU A 74 -13.84 -3.69 7.73
CA LEU A 74 -13.97 -2.72 6.66
C LEU A 74 -12.94 -1.60 6.87
N ASN A 75 -12.12 -1.34 5.85
CA ASN A 75 -11.36 -0.12 5.72
C ASN A 75 -11.90 0.66 4.51
N TYR A 76 -12.29 1.88 4.75
CA TYR A 76 -12.69 2.84 3.75
C TYR A 76 -11.77 4.05 3.83
N SER A 77 -11.25 4.50 2.70
CA SER A 77 -10.58 5.79 2.59
C SER A 77 -11.03 6.54 1.35
N ASN A 78 -11.24 7.85 1.52
CA ASN A 78 -11.55 8.77 0.44
C ASN A 78 -10.60 9.96 0.56
N ARG A 79 -10.07 10.39 -0.56
CA ARG A 79 -9.20 11.55 -0.66
C ARG A 79 -9.63 12.41 -1.84
N GLU A 80 -9.79 13.68 -1.56
CA GLU A 80 -10.03 14.75 -2.52
C GLU A 80 -8.87 15.73 -2.40
N SER A 81 -8.17 16.03 -3.49
CA SER A 81 -7.02 16.93 -3.45
C SER A 81 -7.04 17.87 -4.64
N LEU A 82 -6.75 19.13 -4.37
CA LEU A 82 -6.51 20.16 -5.38
C LEU A 82 -5.00 20.37 -5.48
N TYR A 83 -4.46 20.35 -6.69
CA TYR A 83 -3.06 20.64 -6.99
C TYR A 83 -2.98 21.82 -7.96
N GLU A 84 -2.38 22.91 -7.51
CA GLU A 84 -2.21 24.12 -8.29
C GLU A 84 -0.73 24.37 -8.53
N TYR A 85 -0.39 24.63 -9.78
CA TYR A 85 0.97 24.94 -10.21
C TYR A 85 1.05 26.36 -10.75
N TYR A 86 2.16 27.02 -10.45
CA TYR A 86 2.48 28.39 -10.87
C TYR A 86 3.93 28.42 -11.38
N LEU A 87 4.14 28.94 -12.59
CA LEU A 87 5.45 29.00 -13.24
C LEU A 87 5.98 30.44 -13.32
N GLY A 88 7.31 30.60 -13.26
CA GLY A 88 8.01 31.86 -13.49
C GLY A 88 7.60 32.99 -12.56
N GLY A 89 7.27 32.69 -11.29
CA GLY A 89 6.81 33.68 -10.32
C GLY A 89 5.43 34.29 -10.65
N SER A 90 4.71 33.75 -11.64
CA SER A 90 3.38 34.21 -12.03
C SER A 90 2.37 34.00 -10.89
N PRO A 91 1.46 34.98 -10.64
CA PRO A 91 0.32 34.77 -9.76
C PRO A 91 -0.82 33.98 -10.43
N ILE A 92 -0.72 33.71 -11.75
CA ILE A 92 -1.75 33.00 -12.51
C ILE A 92 -1.43 31.51 -12.47
N ARG A 93 -2.42 30.73 -12.11
CA ARG A 93 -2.38 29.27 -12.08
C ARG A 93 -2.13 28.73 -13.50
N ASP A 94 -1.24 27.75 -13.59
CA ASP A 94 -1.01 27.01 -14.82
C ASP A 94 -2.07 25.90 -14.95
N GLU A 95 -2.98 26.06 -15.89
CA GLU A 95 -4.11 25.14 -16.10
C GLU A 95 -3.68 23.82 -16.77
N GLU A 96 -2.53 23.76 -17.45
CA GLU A 96 -2.01 22.53 -18.05
C GLU A 96 -1.33 21.61 -17.03
N MET A 97 -0.83 22.18 -15.94
CA MET A 97 -0.16 21.44 -14.88
C MET A 97 -1.03 21.22 -13.65
N SER A 98 -2.06 22.04 -13.45
CA SER A 98 -2.95 21.97 -12.30
C SER A 98 -4.04 20.92 -12.50
N TYR A 99 -4.44 20.25 -11.43
CA TYR A 99 -5.47 19.22 -11.49
C TYR A 99 -6.16 18.98 -10.16
N ASP A 100 -7.37 18.42 -10.23
CA ASP A 100 -8.07 17.84 -9.09
C ASP A 100 -7.84 16.32 -9.08
N PHE A 101 -7.64 15.78 -7.90
CA PHE A 101 -7.44 14.35 -7.70
C PHE A 101 -8.44 13.80 -6.71
N PHE A 102 -9.15 12.76 -7.13
CA PHE A 102 -10.12 12.03 -6.33
C PHE A 102 -9.68 10.59 -6.21
N SER A 103 -9.71 10.03 -5.01
CA SER A 103 -9.48 8.60 -4.85
C SER A 103 -10.34 8.01 -3.77
N THR A 104 -10.81 6.79 -4.00
CA THR A 104 -11.60 6.02 -3.05
C THR A 104 -11.05 4.60 -2.99
N GLU A 105 -10.87 4.09 -1.78
CA GLU A 105 -10.43 2.72 -1.54
C GLU A 105 -11.34 2.05 -0.53
N TYR A 106 -11.76 0.82 -0.85
CA TYR A 106 -12.47 -0.10 0.03
C TYR A 106 -11.66 -1.37 0.19
N ILE A 107 -11.45 -1.80 1.43
CA ILE A 107 -10.91 -3.12 1.74
C ILE A 107 -11.88 -3.80 2.69
N ASN A 108 -12.53 -4.85 2.20
CA ASN A 108 -13.43 -5.69 2.96
C ASN A 108 -12.72 -7.01 3.26
N ALA A 109 -12.72 -7.41 4.51
CA ALA A 109 -12.09 -8.64 4.93
C ALA A 109 -12.99 -9.46 5.84
N LEU A 110 -13.06 -10.75 5.56
CA LEU A 110 -13.65 -11.75 6.43
C LEU A 110 -12.55 -12.70 6.90
N TYR A 111 -12.55 -13.04 8.18
CA TYR A 111 -11.55 -13.96 8.72
C TYR A 111 -12.12 -14.89 9.77
N ALA A 112 -11.49 -16.04 9.88
CA ALA A 112 -11.75 -17.02 10.91
C ALA A 112 -10.41 -17.57 11.44
N THR A 113 -10.33 -17.79 12.76
CA THR A 113 -9.21 -18.47 13.41
C THR A 113 -9.71 -19.55 14.34
N LEU A 114 -8.96 -20.64 14.42
CA LEU A 114 -9.22 -21.74 15.33
C LEU A 114 -7.98 -21.94 16.20
N GLY A 115 -8.14 -21.70 17.48
CA GLY A 115 -7.11 -21.90 18.50
C GLY A 115 -7.32 -23.20 19.27
N TYR A 116 -6.25 -23.96 19.46
CA TYR A 116 -6.22 -25.22 20.19
C TYR A 116 -5.11 -25.25 21.22
N SER A 117 -5.41 -25.71 22.43
CA SER A 117 -4.41 -25.89 23.50
C SER A 117 -4.73 -27.11 24.32
N TYR A 118 -3.85 -28.13 24.25
CA TYR A 118 -3.99 -29.37 25.03
C TYR A 118 -2.63 -29.99 25.32
N GLY A 119 -2.40 -30.24 26.59
CA GLY A 119 -1.15 -30.82 27.08
C GLY A 119 0.03 -29.91 26.73
N LYS A 120 1.00 -30.44 26.02
CA LYS A 120 2.22 -29.70 25.61
C LYS A 120 2.06 -28.94 24.28
N TRP A 121 0.93 -29.09 23.61
CA TRP A 121 0.64 -28.46 22.31
C TRP A 121 -0.27 -27.26 22.47
N SER A 122 0.09 -26.15 21.84
CA SER A 122 -0.83 -25.06 21.58
C SER A 122 -0.62 -24.56 20.16
N GLY A 123 -1.69 -24.10 19.55
CA GLY A 123 -1.59 -23.63 18.16
C GLY A 123 -2.83 -22.87 17.72
N GLN A 124 -2.66 -22.17 16.62
CA GLN A 124 -3.73 -21.42 15.98
C GLN A 124 -3.56 -21.54 14.47
N ILE A 125 -4.64 -21.83 13.77
CA ILE A 125 -4.75 -21.73 12.33
C ILE A 125 -5.77 -20.66 11.97
N GLY A 126 -5.48 -19.84 11.00
CA GLY A 126 -6.36 -18.76 10.55
C GLY A 126 -6.37 -18.61 9.04
N LEU A 127 -7.49 -18.10 8.54
CA LEU A 127 -7.63 -17.69 7.16
C LEU A 127 -8.36 -16.35 7.15
N ARG A 128 -7.79 -15.38 6.44
CA ARG A 128 -8.39 -14.09 6.14
C ARG A 128 -8.51 -13.95 4.63
N GLY A 129 -9.69 -13.62 4.12
CA GLY A 129 -9.93 -13.25 2.73
C GLY A 129 -10.20 -11.75 2.64
N GLU A 130 -9.54 -11.06 1.72
CA GLU A 130 -9.74 -9.63 1.47
C GLU A 130 -10.18 -9.39 0.03
N ILE A 131 -11.19 -8.53 -0.13
CA ILE A 131 -11.55 -7.91 -1.41
C ILE A 131 -11.20 -6.44 -1.29
N ALA A 132 -10.30 -5.98 -2.14
CA ALA A 132 -9.91 -4.58 -2.23
C ALA A 132 -10.36 -4.00 -3.57
N SER A 133 -10.95 -2.80 -3.51
CA SER A 133 -11.32 -1.99 -4.68
C SER A 133 -10.72 -0.60 -4.49
N SER A 134 -10.00 -0.14 -5.51
CA SER A 134 -9.33 1.15 -5.54
C SER A 134 -9.72 1.87 -6.82
N GLU A 135 -10.25 3.06 -6.67
CA GLU A 135 -10.61 3.96 -7.78
C GLU A 135 -9.87 5.27 -7.63
N ALA A 136 -9.36 5.82 -8.72
CA ALA A 136 -8.82 7.17 -8.74
C ALA A 136 -9.14 7.87 -10.04
N THR A 137 -9.33 9.19 -9.95
CA THR A 137 -9.59 10.08 -11.09
C THR A 137 -8.77 11.34 -10.92
N LYS A 138 -8.04 11.72 -11.95
CA LYS A 138 -7.36 13.00 -12.11
C LYS A 138 -8.12 13.82 -13.13
N LYS A 139 -8.59 15.00 -12.74
CA LYS A 139 -9.32 15.93 -13.61
C LYS A 139 -8.46 17.13 -13.91
N MET A 140 -8.36 17.45 -15.19
CA MET A 140 -7.63 18.62 -15.70
C MET A 140 -8.58 19.47 -16.52
N THR A 141 -8.40 20.79 -16.49
CA THR A 141 -9.24 21.71 -17.29
C THR A 141 -8.96 21.57 -18.80
N THR A 142 -7.73 21.24 -19.15
CA THR A 142 -7.21 21.27 -20.54
C THR A 142 -7.12 19.91 -21.20
N LYS A 143 -7.30 18.82 -20.46
CA LYS A 143 -7.16 17.43 -20.93
C LYS A 143 -8.32 16.56 -20.46
N PRO A 144 -8.61 15.44 -21.15
CA PRO A 144 -9.54 14.44 -20.63
C PRO A 144 -9.16 13.93 -19.25
N ASP A 145 -10.15 13.49 -18.50
CA ASP A 145 -9.94 12.87 -17.18
C ASP A 145 -9.15 11.56 -17.32
N ASP A 146 -8.11 11.42 -16.52
CA ASP A 146 -7.40 10.15 -16.33
C ASP A 146 -8.04 9.41 -15.17
N SER A 147 -8.42 8.16 -15.37
CA SER A 147 -9.01 7.35 -14.31
C SER A 147 -8.54 5.91 -14.38
N PHE A 148 -8.49 5.26 -13.23
CA PHE A 148 -8.29 3.82 -13.17
C PHE A 148 -9.12 3.21 -12.04
N THR A 149 -9.45 1.94 -12.21
CA THR A 149 -10.08 1.10 -11.20
C THR A 149 -9.32 -0.20 -11.10
N LYS A 150 -9.01 -0.63 -9.88
CA LYS A 150 -8.32 -1.89 -9.63
C LYS A 150 -9.01 -2.66 -8.52
N GLU A 151 -9.37 -3.89 -8.83
CA GLU A 151 -9.99 -4.82 -7.88
C GLU A 151 -9.19 -6.12 -7.81
N TYR A 152 -9.04 -6.65 -6.62
CA TYR A 152 -8.40 -7.95 -6.41
C TYR A 152 -8.86 -8.61 -5.13
N TRP A 153 -8.83 -9.94 -5.14
CA TRP A 153 -9.06 -10.77 -3.98
C TRP A 153 -7.76 -11.42 -3.50
N SER A 154 -7.55 -11.47 -2.19
CA SER A 154 -6.32 -11.98 -1.61
C SER A 154 -6.58 -12.84 -0.38
N PRO A 155 -6.09 -14.11 -0.34
CA PRO A 155 -6.12 -14.95 0.83
C PRO A 155 -4.87 -14.79 1.69
N PHE A 156 -5.05 -14.77 3.01
CA PHE A 156 -3.98 -14.66 4.02
C PHE A 156 -4.09 -15.80 5.02
N PRO A 157 -3.56 -16.99 4.71
CA PRO A 157 -3.44 -18.07 5.66
C PRO A 157 -2.39 -17.75 6.74
N THR A 158 -2.67 -18.17 7.96
CA THR A 158 -1.76 -18.08 9.12
C THR A 158 -1.72 -19.39 9.87
N LEU A 159 -0.56 -19.74 10.40
CA LEU A 159 -0.35 -20.88 11.28
C LEU A 159 0.60 -20.44 12.39
N HIS A 160 0.22 -20.75 13.63
CA HIS A 160 1.11 -20.72 14.78
C HIS A 160 1.00 -22.04 15.51
N LEU A 161 2.11 -22.70 15.75
CA LEU A 161 2.20 -23.94 16.48
C LEU A 161 3.29 -23.83 17.53
N SER A 162 3.00 -24.20 18.77
CA SER A 162 3.95 -24.22 19.87
C SER A 162 3.92 -25.57 20.54
N TYR A 163 5.10 -26.08 20.87
CA TYR A 163 5.29 -27.32 21.60
C TYR A 163 6.17 -27.09 22.82
N GLN A 164 5.62 -27.37 24.01
CA GLN A 164 6.35 -27.31 25.30
C GLN A 164 7.14 -28.60 25.47
N ILE A 165 8.45 -28.57 25.19
CA ILE A 165 9.33 -29.74 25.28
C ILE A 165 9.49 -30.14 26.72
N THR A 166 9.86 -29.15 27.54
CA THR A 166 9.96 -29.26 29.02
C THR A 166 9.38 -27.98 29.64
N ASP A 167 9.28 -27.90 30.98
CA ASP A 167 8.81 -26.66 31.65
C ASP A 167 9.69 -25.44 31.32
N MET A 168 10.92 -25.66 30.87
CA MET A 168 11.89 -24.61 30.56
C MET A 168 12.17 -24.45 29.07
N GLN A 169 11.64 -25.31 28.23
CA GLN A 169 11.99 -25.34 26.78
C GLN A 169 10.74 -25.40 25.92
N SER A 170 10.68 -24.58 24.90
CA SER A 170 9.62 -24.60 23.88
C SER A 170 10.16 -24.43 22.47
N ALA A 171 9.48 -25.05 21.54
CA ALA A 171 9.68 -24.85 20.10
C ALA A 171 8.41 -24.23 19.49
N GLN A 172 8.59 -23.38 18.48
CA GLN A 172 7.49 -22.68 17.83
C GLN A 172 7.70 -22.72 16.31
N LEU A 173 6.61 -22.90 15.58
CA LEU A 173 6.56 -22.79 14.11
C LEU A 173 5.49 -21.78 13.75
N SER A 174 5.81 -20.82 12.90
CA SER A 174 4.83 -19.90 12.38
C SER A 174 4.92 -19.80 10.87
N TYR A 175 3.77 -19.54 10.25
CA TYR A 175 3.63 -19.17 8.85
C TYR A 175 2.65 -18.02 8.73
N SER A 176 2.99 -17.05 7.87
CA SER A 176 2.08 -15.96 7.53
C SER A 176 2.31 -15.47 6.11
N ARG A 177 1.22 -15.09 5.44
CA ARG A 177 1.25 -14.32 4.19
C ARG A 177 0.84 -12.89 4.47
N ARG A 178 1.55 -11.94 3.84
CA ARG A 178 1.28 -10.50 3.92
C ARG A 178 1.21 -9.90 2.53
N ILE A 179 0.52 -8.76 2.42
CA ILE A 179 0.41 -7.97 1.21
C ILE A 179 1.02 -6.59 1.43
N ASN A 180 1.73 -6.09 0.42
CA ASN A 180 2.10 -4.68 0.28
C ASN A 180 1.43 -4.14 -0.98
N ARG A 181 0.49 -3.20 -0.81
CA ARG A 181 -0.26 -2.61 -1.90
C ARG A 181 0.50 -1.44 -2.49
N PRO A 182 0.55 -1.31 -3.84
CA PRO A 182 1.05 -0.10 -4.45
C PRO A 182 0.18 1.09 -4.02
N ASN A 183 0.79 2.24 -3.83
CA ASN A 183 0.03 3.45 -3.52
C ASN A 183 -0.68 3.98 -4.78
N MET A 184 -1.74 4.77 -4.58
CA MET A 184 -2.54 5.32 -5.66
C MET A 184 -1.73 6.09 -6.72
N TRP A 185 -0.73 6.87 -6.30
CA TRP A 185 0.12 7.63 -7.21
C TRP A 185 0.99 6.76 -8.09
N THR A 186 1.43 5.62 -7.56
CA THR A 186 2.20 4.64 -8.32
C THR A 186 1.36 3.97 -9.42
N MET A 187 0.05 3.82 -9.19
CA MET A 187 -0.89 3.21 -10.13
C MET A 187 -1.54 4.20 -11.08
N MET A 188 -1.60 5.48 -10.72
CA MET A 188 -2.29 6.50 -11.52
C MET A 188 -1.64 6.64 -12.89
N PRO A 189 -2.38 6.51 -14.02
CA PRO A 189 -1.83 6.66 -15.37
C PRO A 189 -1.62 8.15 -15.71
N ASN A 190 -0.80 8.83 -14.92
CA ASN A 190 -0.44 10.22 -15.16
C ASN A 190 1.03 10.36 -15.49
N VAL A 191 1.34 11.31 -16.36
CA VAL A 191 2.71 11.66 -16.75
C VAL A 191 3.06 13.01 -16.12
N ASP A 192 4.13 13.05 -15.37
CA ASP A 192 4.69 14.27 -14.79
C ASP A 192 5.91 14.71 -15.61
N LEU A 193 5.74 15.81 -16.34
CA LEU A 193 6.76 16.47 -17.14
C LEU A 193 7.31 17.73 -16.46
N SER A 194 6.98 17.96 -15.19
CA SER A 194 7.37 19.17 -14.44
C SER A 194 8.87 19.30 -14.20
N ASN A 195 9.62 18.20 -14.30
CA ASN A 195 11.07 18.21 -14.26
C ASN A 195 11.61 18.13 -15.70
N PRO A 196 12.39 19.13 -16.16
CA PRO A 196 12.91 19.15 -17.54
C PRO A 196 13.87 18.00 -17.85
N GLU A 197 14.41 17.31 -16.86
CA GLU A 197 15.37 16.21 -17.03
C GLU A 197 14.79 14.82 -16.80
N HIS A 198 13.62 14.75 -16.17
CA HIS A 198 12.99 13.49 -15.76
C HIS A 198 11.51 13.44 -16.15
N ILE A 199 11.13 12.36 -16.77
CA ILE A 199 9.73 12.00 -17.01
C ILE A 199 9.34 10.99 -15.94
N ARG A 200 8.30 11.29 -15.15
CA ARG A 200 7.76 10.36 -14.15
C ARG A 200 6.33 9.99 -14.52
N PHE A 201 6.01 8.73 -14.39
CA PHE A 201 4.64 8.29 -14.64
C PHE A 201 4.28 7.09 -13.77
N GLY A 202 2.98 6.97 -13.47
CA GLY A 202 2.45 5.84 -12.74
C GLY A 202 2.24 4.65 -13.68
N ASN A 203 2.12 3.46 -13.09
CA ASN A 203 1.86 2.22 -13.81
C ASN A 203 0.57 1.56 -13.30
N PRO A 204 -0.56 1.62 -14.04
CA PRO A 204 -1.81 1.02 -13.63
C PRO A 204 -1.76 -0.52 -13.56
N ASP A 205 -0.80 -1.14 -14.27
CA ASP A 205 -0.68 -2.61 -14.31
C ASP A 205 0.07 -3.20 -13.11
N ILE A 206 0.66 -2.34 -12.26
CA ILE A 206 1.41 -2.80 -11.09
C ILE A 206 0.51 -3.59 -10.12
N ASN A 207 0.98 -4.77 -9.72
CA ASN A 207 0.27 -5.66 -8.80
C ASN A 207 0.78 -5.51 -7.36
N PRO A 208 -0.02 -5.89 -6.36
CA PRO A 208 0.45 -5.97 -4.99
C PRO A 208 1.57 -7.00 -4.83
N GLU A 209 2.52 -6.70 -3.94
CA GLU A 209 3.53 -7.68 -3.50
C GLU A 209 2.92 -8.63 -2.46
N TYR A 210 3.25 -9.91 -2.55
CA TYR A 210 2.90 -10.90 -1.54
C TYR A 210 4.16 -11.47 -0.90
N THR A 211 4.20 -11.45 0.42
CA THR A 211 5.32 -12.00 1.19
C THR A 211 4.85 -13.17 2.04
N ASP A 212 5.37 -14.34 1.75
CA ASP A 212 5.23 -15.55 2.55
C ASP A 212 6.42 -15.66 3.52
N ALA A 213 6.15 -15.90 4.80
CA ALA A 213 7.16 -16.02 5.84
C ALA A 213 6.93 -17.27 6.68
N VAL A 214 7.99 -18.06 6.85
CA VAL A 214 8.04 -19.21 7.77
C VAL A 214 9.11 -18.92 8.81
N GLU A 215 8.81 -19.16 10.09
CA GLU A 215 9.77 -19.02 11.18
C GLU A 215 9.70 -20.23 12.10
N LEU A 216 10.87 -20.77 12.45
CA LEU A 216 11.07 -21.79 13.45
C LEU A 216 11.84 -21.18 14.63
N GLY A 217 11.22 -21.12 15.80
CA GLY A 217 11.79 -20.58 17.03
C GLY A 217 12.05 -21.67 18.06
N TYR A 218 13.07 -21.47 18.88
CA TYR A 218 13.36 -22.27 20.05
C TYR A 218 13.70 -21.36 21.21
N SER A 219 13.10 -21.65 22.37
CA SER A 219 13.32 -20.90 23.60
C SER A 219 13.73 -21.83 24.73
N ILE A 220 14.70 -21.40 25.53
CA ILE A 220 15.09 -22.03 26.79
C ILE A 220 15.16 -21.00 27.91
N ILE A 221 14.48 -21.29 29.03
CA ILE A 221 14.46 -20.47 30.23
C ILE A 221 15.36 -21.12 31.25
N LEU A 222 16.43 -20.45 31.61
CA LEU A 222 17.37 -20.84 32.69
C LEU A 222 17.12 -19.97 33.90
N PRO A 223 17.59 -20.34 35.11
CA PRO A 223 17.29 -19.61 36.35
C PRO A 223 17.65 -18.11 36.34
N LYS A 224 18.60 -17.70 35.49
CA LYS A 224 19.07 -16.31 35.43
C LYS A 224 19.10 -15.75 34.00
N THR A 225 18.73 -16.55 32.98
CA THR A 225 18.89 -16.16 31.58
C THR A 225 17.84 -16.86 30.74
N THR A 226 17.23 -16.13 29.82
CA THR A 226 16.40 -16.72 28.75
C THR A 226 17.14 -16.59 27.46
N ILE A 227 17.24 -17.68 26.69
CA ILE A 227 17.85 -17.73 25.37
C ILE A 227 16.73 -18.03 24.38
N PHE A 228 16.63 -17.20 23.36
CA PHE A 228 15.75 -17.41 22.22
C PHE A 228 16.59 -17.44 20.95
N THR A 229 16.32 -18.41 20.07
CA THR A 229 16.92 -18.48 18.74
C THR A 229 15.85 -18.78 17.71
N SER A 230 15.97 -18.21 16.52
CA SER A 230 15.05 -18.50 15.42
C SER A 230 15.77 -18.60 14.08
N ALA A 231 15.19 -19.41 13.19
CA ALA A 231 15.52 -19.45 11.78
C ALA A 231 14.27 -19.06 11.00
N TYR A 232 14.44 -18.22 9.98
CA TYR A 232 13.32 -17.75 9.17
C TYR A 232 13.63 -17.86 7.68
N TYR A 233 12.59 -18.09 6.91
CA TYR A 233 12.59 -18.00 5.45
C TYR A 233 11.48 -17.04 5.03
N ARG A 234 11.81 -16.13 4.12
CA ARG A 234 10.86 -15.17 3.57
C ARG A 234 11.01 -15.11 2.05
N GLN A 235 9.87 -15.18 1.37
CA GLN A 235 9.79 -15.02 -0.08
C GLN A 235 8.79 -13.92 -0.42
N THR A 236 9.20 -12.96 -1.23
CA THR A 236 8.33 -11.90 -1.76
C THR A 236 8.16 -12.12 -3.25
N ASN A 237 6.93 -12.18 -3.70
CA ASN A 237 6.54 -12.27 -5.11
C ASN A 237 6.02 -10.91 -5.58
N ASP A 238 6.17 -10.61 -6.87
CA ASP A 238 5.71 -9.38 -7.51
C ASP A 238 6.26 -8.12 -6.82
N ARG A 239 7.53 -8.13 -6.45
CA ARG A 239 8.15 -7.03 -5.71
C ARG A 239 8.05 -5.72 -6.49
N ILE A 240 7.51 -4.69 -5.86
CA ILE A 240 7.41 -3.34 -6.44
C ILE A 240 8.77 -2.65 -6.33
N SER A 241 9.31 -2.24 -7.48
CA SER A 241 10.60 -1.58 -7.55
C SER A 241 10.56 -0.37 -8.49
N TRP A 242 11.32 0.65 -8.15
CA TRP A 242 11.54 1.76 -9.06
C TRP A 242 12.36 1.29 -10.25
N PHE A 243 11.92 1.69 -11.45
CA PHE A 243 12.57 1.39 -12.70
C PHE A 243 12.90 2.68 -13.44
N ASN A 244 14.16 2.85 -13.79
CA ASN A 244 14.66 4.01 -14.52
C ASN A 244 15.24 3.55 -15.87
N PHE A 245 14.91 4.25 -16.92
CA PHE A 245 15.43 3.98 -18.26
C PHE A 245 15.58 5.27 -19.05
N LEU A 246 16.40 5.25 -20.10
CA LEU A 246 16.50 6.37 -21.02
C LEU A 246 15.20 6.48 -21.82
N TRP A 247 14.56 7.65 -21.81
CA TRP A 247 13.33 7.90 -22.51
C TRP A 247 13.59 7.99 -24.02
N THR A 248 13.18 6.98 -24.75
CA THR A 248 13.19 6.88 -26.19
C THR A 248 11.93 6.12 -26.63
N GLU A 249 11.48 6.32 -27.87
CA GLU A 249 10.35 5.58 -28.43
C GLU A 249 10.59 4.06 -28.37
N GLU A 250 11.80 3.62 -28.72
CA GLU A 250 12.18 2.19 -28.66
C GLU A 250 12.04 1.63 -27.24
N ASN A 251 12.52 2.35 -26.23
CA ASN A 251 12.44 1.89 -24.84
C ASN A 251 11.01 1.94 -24.31
N ALA A 252 10.22 2.95 -24.67
CA ALA A 252 8.81 3.03 -24.27
C ALA A 252 8.02 1.81 -24.79
N ILE A 253 8.19 1.45 -26.08
CA ILE A 253 7.59 0.26 -26.68
C ILE A 253 8.12 -1.02 -26.00
N LYS A 254 9.42 -1.14 -25.84
CA LYS A 254 10.07 -2.32 -25.25
C LYS A 254 9.55 -2.66 -23.85
N TYR A 255 9.23 -1.64 -23.06
CA TYR A 255 8.77 -1.80 -21.67
C TYR A 255 7.26 -1.69 -21.48
N GLY A 256 6.48 -1.53 -22.59
CA GLY A 256 5.02 -1.50 -22.55
C GLY A 256 4.44 -0.15 -22.12
N PHE A 257 5.14 0.94 -22.36
CA PHE A 257 4.73 2.29 -21.99
C PHE A 257 4.42 3.18 -23.20
N GLU A 258 3.94 2.59 -24.30
CA GLU A 258 3.58 3.31 -25.52
C GLU A 258 2.55 4.41 -25.27
N TRP A 259 1.62 4.18 -24.34
CA TRP A 259 0.59 5.13 -23.99
C TRP A 259 1.16 6.47 -23.43
N VAL A 260 2.39 6.44 -22.88
CA VAL A 260 3.07 7.64 -22.38
C VAL A 260 3.55 8.51 -23.56
N LEU A 261 3.80 7.93 -24.73
CA LEU A 261 4.25 8.68 -25.93
C LEU A 261 3.21 9.71 -26.36
N ASP A 262 1.92 9.36 -26.25
CA ASP A 262 0.82 10.25 -26.60
C ASP A 262 0.77 11.50 -25.71
N VAL A 263 1.22 11.37 -24.45
CA VAL A 263 1.25 12.46 -23.46
C VAL A 263 2.58 13.21 -23.49
N ALA A 264 3.68 12.48 -23.64
CA ALA A 264 5.03 13.07 -23.66
C ALA A 264 5.32 13.83 -24.96
N GLY A 265 4.68 13.44 -26.09
CA GLY A 265 4.78 14.14 -27.36
C GLY A 265 6.24 14.44 -27.76
N ASP A 266 6.53 15.73 -28.03
CA ASP A 266 7.85 16.20 -28.46
C ASP A 266 8.97 16.05 -27.41
N GLU A 267 8.64 15.58 -26.20
CA GLU A 267 9.63 15.28 -25.14
C GLU A 267 10.34 13.93 -25.35
N VAL A 268 9.88 13.12 -26.32
CA VAL A 268 10.54 11.87 -26.72
C VAL A 268 11.93 12.17 -27.28
N ASP A 269 12.88 11.29 -26.97
CA ASP A 269 14.27 11.32 -27.45
C ASP A 269 15.08 12.58 -27.10
N LYS A 270 14.66 13.34 -26.10
CA LYS A 270 15.44 14.49 -25.57
C LYS A 270 16.53 14.09 -24.57
N GLY A 271 16.85 12.80 -24.45
CA GLY A 271 17.85 12.30 -23.52
C GLY A 271 17.44 12.35 -22.04
N LYS A 272 16.14 12.46 -21.78
CA LYS A 272 15.58 12.45 -20.42
C LYS A 272 15.62 11.06 -19.82
N LEU A 273 15.63 11.01 -18.50
CA LEU A 273 15.42 9.77 -17.76
C LEU A 273 13.93 9.57 -17.48
N ALA A 274 13.40 8.41 -17.81
CA ALA A 274 12.08 7.99 -17.40
C ALA A 274 12.13 7.21 -16.09
N GLN A 275 11.17 7.43 -15.21
CA GLN A 275 11.02 6.74 -13.95
C GLN A 275 9.59 6.27 -13.73
N THR A 276 9.42 4.99 -13.45
CA THR A 276 8.16 4.37 -13.06
C THR A 276 8.38 3.25 -12.06
N SER A 277 7.32 2.57 -11.66
CA SER A 277 7.41 1.36 -10.82
C SER A 277 6.99 0.13 -11.61
N LEU A 278 7.71 -0.98 -11.39
CA LEU A 278 7.42 -2.30 -11.96
C LEU A 278 7.38 -3.37 -10.87
N ASN A 279 6.67 -4.46 -11.15
CA ASN A 279 6.83 -5.71 -10.42
C ASN A 279 8.05 -6.47 -10.96
N ILE A 280 8.93 -6.95 -10.08
CA ILE A 280 10.13 -7.72 -10.38
C ILE A 280 10.20 -9.00 -9.53
#